data_c67fd14d36e2a30e69a86d63ae4a9653
#
_entry.id   c67fd14d36e2a30e69a86d63ae4a9653
#
_cell.length_a   1.000
_cell.length_b   1.000
_cell.length_c   1.000
_cell.angle_alpha   90.00
_cell.angle_beta   90.00
_cell.angle_gamma   90.00
#
_symmetry.space_group_name_H-M   'P 1'
#
loop_
_entity.id
_entity.type
_entity.pdbx_description
1 polymer ?
#
loop_
_entity_poly.entity_id
_entity_poly.type
_entity_poly.pdbx_seq_one_letter_code
_entity_poly.pdbx_strand_id
1 'polypeptide(L)'
;MGYSVMNVEEMEGEGPGGAVRFVRRKLGVQAFGINWFELGPNVRGHEHNEVDTGQEEVNVVIEGSGVYEVDGETIPVRAGSFLRFDPGTTRCPVAGPEGMTMIAVGVRQGSYEPHGPF
;
A
#
# COMPACT_ATOMS: atom_id res chain seq x y z
N MET A 1 0.58 -26.36 -5.06
CA MET A 1 -0.78 -26.56 -4.58
C MET A 1 -1.55 -25.27 -4.78
N GLY A 2 -2.84 -25.26 -4.60
CA GLY A 2 -3.70 -24.15 -4.95
C GLY A 2 -3.68 -22.95 -4.01
N TYR A 3 -2.91 -22.97 -2.94
CA TYR A 3 -2.90 -21.85 -1.99
C TYR A 3 -1.59 -21.74 -1.23
N SER A 4 -1.38 -20.58 -0.63
CA SER A 4 -0.29 -20.33 0.31
C SER A 4 -0.81 -19.45 1.46
N VAL A 5 -0.21 -19.58 2.63
CA VAL A 5 -0.62 -18.83 3.82
C VAL A 5 0.63 -18.38 4.58
N MET A 6 0.67 -17.10 4.93
CA MET A 6 1.71 -16.57 5.83
C MET A 6 1.09 -15.49 6.70
N ASN A 7 1.52 -15.43 7.95
CA ASN A 7 1.23 -14.29 8.80
C ASN A 7 2.31 -13.23 8.59
N VAL A 8 1.93 -11.96 8.69
CA VAL A 8 2.87 -10.84 8.51
C VAL A 8 4.05 -10.92 9.49
N GLU A 9 3.83 -11.52 10.65
CA GLU A 9 4.89 -11.69 11.66
C GLU A 9 6.00 -12.64 11.19
N GLU A 10 5.70 -13.50 10.22
CA GLU A 10 6.67 -14.43 9.64
C GLU A 10 7.48 -13.78 8.50
N MET A 11 7.12 -12.57 8.12
CA MET A 11 7.76 -11.87 7.01
C MET A 11 8.81 -10.91 7.55
N GLU A 12 10.01 -10.96 6.96
CA GLU A 12 11.08 -10.04 7.33
C GLU A 12 10.74 -8.61 6.89
N GLY A 13 11.01 -7.64 7.77
CA GLY A 13 10.91 -6.23 7.43
C GLY A 13 12.09 -5.82 6.56
N GLU A 14 11.80 -5.15 5.45
CA GLU A 14 12.77 -4.74 4.46
C GLU A 14 12.64 -3.25 4.18
N GLY A 15 13.61 -2.69 3.46
CA GLY A 15 13.66 -1.27 3.15
C GLY A 15 14.05 -0.41 4.35
N PRO A 16 14.01 0.91 4.20
CA PRO A 16 14.39 1.82 5.28
C PRO A 16 13.55 1.60 6.54
N GLY A 17 14.22 1.40 7.67
CA GLY A 17 13.55 1.14 8.95
C GLY A 17 12.80 -0.19 9.03
N GLY A 18 12.99 -1.09 8.06
CA GLY A 18 12.26 -2.36 8.02
C GLY A 18 10.76 -2.19 7.78
N ALA A 19 10.37 -1.12 7.11
CA ALA A 19 8.96 -0.72 7.02
C ALA A 19 8.13 -1.60 6.10
N VAL A 20 8.75 -2.31 5.16
CA VAL A 20 8.02 -3.05 4.11
C VAL A 20 8.04 -4.54 4.37
N ARG A 21 6.88 -5.18 4.18
CA ARG A 21 6.80 -6.64 4.01
C ARG A 21 6.34 -6.90 2.58
N PHE A 22 7.15 -7.60 1.80
CA PHE A 22 6.85 -7.90 0.40
C PHE A 22 5.90 -9.09 0.29
N VAL A 23 4.64 -8.83 0.59
CA VAL A 23 3.59 -9.85 0.69
C VAL A 23 3.42 -10.61 -0.63
N ARG A 24 3.37 -9.90 -1.76
CA ARG A 24 3.25 -10.53 -3.07
C ARG A 24 4.34 -11.59 -3.26
N ARG A 25 5.57 -11.20 -2.98
CA ARG A 25 6.72 -12.09 -3.18
C ARG A 25 6.66 -13.30 -2.26
N LYS A 26 6.34 -13.06 -0.98
CA LYS A 26 6.32 -14.14 0.01
C LYS A 26 5.19 -15.13 -0.21
N LEU A 27 4.01 -14.65 -0.60
CA LEU A 27 2.87 -15.51 -0.92
C LEU A 27 2.96 -16.13 -2.31
N GLY A 28 3.75 -15.55 -3.22
CA GLY A 28 3.82 -16.01 -4.59
C GLY A 28 2.66 -15.54 -5.46
N VAL A 29 2.08 -14.39 -5.15
CA VAL A 29 0.97 -13.82 -5.95
C VAL A 29 1.49 -13.42 -7.32
N GLN A 30 0.77 -13.80 -8.39
CA GLN A 30 1.15 -13.47 -9.76
C GLN A 30 0.23 -12.46 -10.42
N ALA A 31 -0.99 -12.30 -9.90
CA ALA A 31 -2.02 -11.50 -10.57
C ALA A 31 -1.99 -10.02 -10.21
N PHE A 32 -1.46 -9.65 -9.06
CA PHE A 32 -1.42 -8.26 -8.59
C PHE A 32 -0.30 -8.08 -7.58
N GLY A 33 0.07 -6.81 -7.37
CA GLY A 33 0.98 -6.45 -6.30
C GLY A 33 0.24 -6.27 -4.98
N ILE A 34 0.84 -6.71 -3.89
CA ILE A 34 0.32 -6.44 -2.56
C ILE A 34 1.50 -6.38 -1.59
N ASN A 35 1.54 -5.32 -0.78
CA ASN A 35 2.57 -5.13 0.23
C ASN A 35 1.96 -4.58 1.51
N TRP A 36 2.67 -4.84 2.60
CA TRP A 36 2.34 -4.36 3.93
C TRP A 36 3.39 -3.34 4.34
N PHE A 37 2.95 -2.19 4.84
CA PHE A 37 3.84 -1.12 5.29
C PHE A 37 3.56 -0.75 6.74
N GLU A 38 4.61 -0.64 7.54
CA GLU A 38 4.52 -0.16 8.92
C GLU A 38 5.43 1.05 9.05
N LEU A 39 4.83 2.23 9.09
CA LEU A 39 5.55 3.47 9.32
C LEU A 39 5.53 3.79 10.81
N GLY A 40 6.70 3.98 11.39
CA GLY A 40 6.82 4.40 12.78
C GLY A 40 6.29 5.82 13.01
N PRO A 41 6.25 6.27 14.28
CA PRO A 41 5.74 7.60 14.60
C PRO A 41 6.42 8.70 13.80
N ASN A 42 5.60 9.52 13.15
CA ASN A 42 6.01 10.68 12.36
C ASN A 42 6.93 10.37 11.17
N VAL A 43 7.03 9.11 10.77
CA VAL A 43 7.86 8.72 9.62
C VAL A 43 7.17 9.10 8.32
N ARG A 44 7.92 9.75 7.44
CA ARG A 44 7.52 10.01 6.07
C ARG A 44 7.91 8.82 5.21
N GLY A 45 6.95 8.24 4.50
CA GLY A 45 7.20 7.13 3.61
C GLY A 45 7.78 7.57 2.27
N HIS A 46 7.71 6.69 1.29
CA HIS A 46 8.26 6.92 -0.04
C HIS A 46 7.27 7.66 -0.93
N GLU A 47 7.69 8.81 -1.49
CA GLU A 47 6.91 9.54 -2.47
C GLU A 47 7.12 8.92 -3.84
N HIS A 48 6.03 8.56 -4.51
CA HIS A 48 6.13 7.94 -5.84
C HIS A 48 4.82 8.04 -6.62
N ASN A 49 4.90 7.71 -7.90
CA ASN A 49 3.75 7.40 -8.74
C ASN A 49 4.04 6.10 -9.49
N GLU A 50 3.08 5.64 -10.27
CA GLU A 50 3.18 4.38 -11.00
C GLU A 50 3.10 4.58 -12.52
N VAL A 51 3.56 5.73 -13.00
CA VAL A 51 3.56 6.05 -14.43
C VAL A 51 4.26 4.96 -15.25
N ASP A 52 5.41 4.49 -14.76
CA ASP A 52 6.22 3.52 -15.51
C ASP A 52 5.59 2.13 -15.58
N THR A 53 4.82 1.75 -14.56
CA THR A 53 4.18 0.43 -14.51
C THR A 53 2.75 0.44 -15.00
N GLY A 54 2.11 1.61 -15.05
CA GLY A 54 0.70 1.74 -15.39
C GLY A 54 -0.25 1.18 -14.35
N GLN A 55 0.22 1.00 -13.11
CA GLN A 55 -0.60 0.41 -12.04
C GLN A 55 -1.54 1.42 -11.42
N GLU A 56 -2.79 1.02 -11.29
CA GLU A 56 -3.74 1.63 -10.37
C GLU A 56 -3.53 0.97 -9.01
N GLU A 57 -3.55 1.76 -7.94
CA GLU A 57 -3.24 1.26 -6.61
C GLU A 57 -4.31 1.69 -5.61
N VAL A 58 -4.61 0.81 -4.68
CA VAL A 58 -5.42 1.14 -3.51
C VAL A 58 -4.56 0.91 -2.28
N ASN A 59 -4.52 1.93 -1.41
CA ASN A 59 -3.95 1.80 -0.08
C ASN A 59 -5.09 1.76 0.93
N VAL A 60 -5.00 0.88 1.91
CA VAL A 60 -5.92 0.87 3.04
C VAL A 60 -5.13 1.01 4.32
N VAL A 61 -5.52 1.99 5.14
CA VAL A 61 -4.95 2.16 6.48
C VAL A 61 -5.66 1.19 7.41
N ILE A 62 -4.91 0.31 8.04
CA ILE A 62 -5.47 -0.72 8.93
C ILE A 62 -5.21 -0.43 10.40
N GLU A 63 -4.21 0.39 10.72
CA GLU A 63 -3.89 0.75 12.10
C GLU A 63 -3.24 2.12 12.11
N GLY A 64 -3.49 2.90 13.17
CA GLY A 64 -2.93 4.22 13.33
C GLY A 64 -3.59 5.27 12.46
N SER A 65 -2.87 6.36 12.20
CA SER A 65 -3.37 7.49 11.46
C SER A 65 -2.21 8.31 10.91
N GLY A 66 -2.52 9.25 10.03
CA GLY A 66 -1.54 10.14 9.45
C GLY A 66 -2.16 10.95 8.34
N VAL A 67 -1.35 11.29 7.35
CA VAL A 67 -1.79 11.99 6.15
C VAL A 67 -1.17 11.32 4.92
N TYR A 68 -1.82 11.50 3.78
CA TYR A 68 -1.18 11.30 2.48
C TYR A 68 -1.01 12.65 1.83
N GLU A 69 0.17 12.90 1.32
CA GLU A 69 0.41 14.03 0.42
C GLU A 69 0.14 13.53 -0.99
N VAL A 70 -0.84 14.12 -1.66
CA VAL A 70 -1.32 13.68 -2.97
C VAL A 70 -1.36 14.86 -3.90
N ASP A 71 -0.45 14.90 -4.88
CA ASP A 71 -0.36 15.99 -5.86
C ASP A 71 -0.42 17.38 -5.22
N GLY A 72 0.31 17.56 -4.11
CA GLY A 72 0.39 18.83 -3.39
C GLY A 72 -0.71 19.06 -2.35
N GLU A 73 -1.71 18.19 -2.28
CA GLU A 73 -2.75 18.26 -1.24
C GLU A 73 -2.38 17.35 -0.06
N THR A 74 -2.83 17.72 1.12
CA THR A 74 -2.66 16.93 2.33
C THR A 74 -4.00 16.32 2.72
N ILE A 75 -4.07 14.99 2.72
CA ILE A 75 -5.30 14.24 2.96
C ILE A 75 -5.17 13.51 4.30
N PRO A 76 -5.95 13.88 5.34
CA PRO A 76 -5.94 13.13 6.60
C PRO A 76 -6.52 11.73 6.42
N VAL A 77 -5.90 10.75 7.04
CA VAL A 77 -6.34 9.35 6.97
C VAL A 77 -6.23 8.69 8.35
N ARG A 78 -7.01 7.65 8.55
CA ARG A 78 -7.03 6.85 9.77
C ARG A 78 -7.40 5.41 9.45
N ALA A 79 -7.35 4.54 10.44
CA ALA A 79 -7.77 3.15 10.26
C ALA A 79 -9.13 3.07 9.59
N GLY A 80 -9.23 2.30 8.51
CA GLY A 80 -10.44 2.20 7.69
C GLY A 80 -10.46 3.11 6.47
N SER A 81 -9.51 4.03 6.32
CA SER A 81 -9.42 4.88 5.12
C SER A 81 -8.93 4.06 3.93
N PHE A 82 -9.63 4.16 2.82
CA PHE A 82 -9.23 3.59 1.54
C PHE A 82 -8.90 4.71 0.58
N LEU A 83 -7.76 4.64 -0.08
CA LEU A 83 -7.33 5.63 -1.05
C LEU A 83 -7.04 4.93 -2.37
N ARG A 84 -7.61 5.43 -3.45
CA ARG A 84 -7.35 4.93 -4.80
C ARG A 84 -6.49 5.95 -5.54
N PHE A 85 -5.46 5.48 -6.21
CA PHE A 85 -4.56 6.32 -6.99
C PHE A 85 -4.49 5.84 -8.43
N ASP A 86 -4.71 6.76 -9.37
CA ASP A 86 -4.38 6.52 -10.77
C ASP A 86 -2.86 6.42 -10.93
N PRO A 87 -2.36 5.76 -11.99
CA PRO A 87 -0.91 5.61 -12.18
C PRO A 87 -0.12 6.92 -12.12
N GLY A 88 -0.68 7.99 -12.67
CA GLY A 88 0.00 9.29 -12.73
C GLY A 88 -0.05 10.12 -11.45
N THR A 89 -0.79 9.68 -10.44
CA THR A 89 -0.96 10.44 -9.21
C THR A 89 0.26 10.24 -8.30
N THR A 90 0.94 11.33 -7.95
CA THR A 90 2.06 11.28 -7.01
C THR A 90 1.53 11.31 -5.59
N ARG A 91 1.98 10.36 -4.76
CA ARG A 91 1.50 10.24 -3.38
C ARG A 91 2.63 9.86 -2.45
N CYS A 92 2.47 10.26 -1.20
CA CYS A 92 3.42 9.95 -0.13
C CYS A 92 2.67 9.81 1.19
N PRO A 93 2.75 8.64 1.86
CA PRO A 93 2.17 8.49 3.18
C PRO A 93 3.09 9.12 4.23
N VAL A 94 2.50 9.77 5.22
CA VAL A 94 3.22 10.32 6.36
C VAL A 94 2.49 9.91 7.63
N ALA A 95 3.15 9.10 8.46
CA ALA A 95 2.56 8.63 9.71
C ALA A 95 2.41 9.77 10.72
N GLY A 96 1.34 9.69 11.49
CA GLY A 96 1.14 10.57 12.64
C GLY A 96 1.94 10.09 13.85
N PRO A 97 1.69 10.69 15.05
CA PRO A 97 2.47 10.42 16.25
C PRO A 97 2.43 8.97 16.75
N GLU A 98 1.42 8.21 16.35
CA GLU A 98 1.25 6.81 16.78
C GLU A 98 1.70 5.82 15.70
N GLY A 99 2.23 6.30 14.58
CA GLY A 99 2.56 5.45 13.46
C GLY A 99 1.36 5.14 12.60
N MET A 100 1.60 4.43 11.50
CA MET A 100 0.53 4.08 10.56
C MET A 100 0.90 2.79 9.82
N THR A 101 -0.03 1.85 9.79
CA THR A 101 0.11 0.60 9.06
C THR A 101 -0.86 0.57 7.90
N MET A 102 -0.38 0.24 6.71
CA MET A 102 -1.18 0.21 5.49
C MET A 102 -0.91 -1.05 4.69
N ILE A 103 -1.92 -1.42 3.90
CA ILE A 103 -1.77 -2.42 2.85
C ILE A 103 -1.94 -1.70 1.52
N ALA A 104 -1.03 -1.95 0.57
CA ALA A 104 -1.13 -1.42 -0.78
C ALA A 104 -1.38 -2.58 -1.75
N VAL A 105 -2.38 -2.42 -2.61
CA VAL A 105 -2.71 -3.40 -3.65
C VAL A 105 -2.68 -2.68 -4.99
N GLY A 106 -1.97 -3.24 -5.96
CA GLY A 106 -1.87 -2.61 -7.26
C GLY A 106 -1.85 -3.61 -8.40
N VAL A 107 -2.43 -3.19 -9.51
CA VAL A 107 -2.44 -3.95 -10.75
C VAL A 107 -2.57 -2.97 -11.90
N ARG A 108 -2.11 -3.37 -13.06
CA ARG A 108 -2.20 -2.54 -14.26
C ARG A 108 -3.63 -2.07 -14.47
N GLN A 109 -3.84 -0.77 -14.60
CA GLN A 109 -5.16 -0.18 -14.79
C GLN A 109 -5.83 -0.76 -16.05
N GLY A 110 -7.08 -1.17 -15.92
CA GLY A 110 -7.85 -1.76 -17.02
C GLY A 110 -7.68 -3.26 -17.20
N SER A 111 -6.81 -3.92 -16.41
CA SER A 111 -6.59 -5.37 -16.53
C SER A 111 -7.61 -6.22 -15.79
N TYR A 112 -8.37 -5.63 -14.88
CA TYR A 112 -9.39 -6.35 -14.12
C TYR A 112 -10.71 -6.34 -14.89
N GLU A 113 -11.34 -7.50 -14.97
CA GLU A 113 -12.68 -7.65 -15.56
C GLU A 113 -13.69 -7.81 -14.42
N PRO A 114 -14.47 -6.76 -14.12
CA PRO A 114 -15.47 -6.85 -13.05
C PRO A 114 -16.52 -7.92 -13.33
N HIS A 115 -16.95 -8.62 -12.29
CA HIS A 115 -17.99 -9.63 -12.36
C HIS A 115 -19.13 -9.21 -11.41
N GLY A 116 -20.20 -8.65 -11.96
CA GLY A 116 -21.27 -8.04 -11.17
C GLY A 116 -20.70 -6.83 -10.41
N PRO A 117 -21.01 -6.69 -9.10
CA PRO A 117 -20.49 -5.59 -8.29
C PRO A 117 -19.03 -5.79 -7.84
N PHE A 118 -18.46 -6.94 -8.16
CA PHE A 118 -17.10 -7.28 -7.77
C PHE A 118 -16.13 -7.08 -8.90
#